data_187235ee3fe298735d4e2edfeaccc664
#
_entry.id   187235ee3fe298735d4e2edfeaccc664
#
_cell.length_a   1.000
_cell.length_b   1.000
_cell.length_c   1.000
_cell.angle_alpha   90.00
_cell.angle_beta   90.00
_cell.angle_gamma   90.00
#
_symmetry.space_group_name_H-M   'P 1'
#
loop_
_entity.id
_entity.type
_entity.pdbx_description
1 polymer ?
#
loop_
_entity_poly.entity_id
_entity_poly.type
_entity_poly.pdbx_seq_one_letter_code
_entity_poly.pdbx_strand_id
1 'polypeptide(L)'
;MNSLFLRRCIPAEDEISDDASPELKRIRRAMGQINDKVHATLSSMVNGSLRTYLQDPIITMRGDRYCIPVKAEYRGQVPGMIHDQSSTGSTLFIEPMAVVKLNNDLKELYGKEQEEIQVILARLSADAAEYVSEIRTDYATLTELDFIFARGALALDMNASKPMFNQERRIRIREGRHPL
;
A
#
# COMPACT_ATOMS: atom_id res chain seq x y z
N MET A 1 16.73 18.14 -1.72
CA MET A 1 15.75 17.24 -1.04
C MET A 1 16.44 16.52 0.11
N ASN A 2 15.89 16.59 1.33
CA ASN A 2 16.50 15.93 2.49
C ASN A 2 16.10 14.44 2.46
N SER A 3 17.05 13.55 2.17
CA SER A 3 16.87 12.09 2.11
C SER A 3 16.20 11.52 3.38
N LEU A 4 16.45 12.15 4.55
CA LEU A 4 15.81 11.82 5.82
C LEU A 4 14.30 12.12 5.81
N PHE A 5 13.86 13.17 5.13
CA PHE A 5 12.45 13.54 5.04
C PHE A 5 11.66 12.53 4.20
N LEU A 6 12.21 12.12 3.05
CA LEU A 6 11.60 11.07 2.22
C LEU A 6 11.41 9.76 2.97
N ARG A 7 12.47 9.26 3.64
CA ARG A 7 12.40 8.03 4.44
C ARG A 7 11.45 8.14 5.63
N ARG A 8 11.24 9.35 6.14
CA ARG A 8 10.27 9.59 7.19
C ARG A 8 8.84 9.56 6.67
N CYS A 9 8.60 10.05 5.44
CA CYS A 9 7.27 10.06 4.84
C CYS A 9 6.86 8.70 4.26
N ILE A 10 7.83 7.98 3.65
CA ILE A 10 7.61 6.69 2.98
C ILE A 10 8.58 5.68 3.61
N PRO A 11 8.18 5.02 4.72
CA PRO A 11 9.05 4.07 5.42
C PRO A 11 9.20 2.73 4.67
N ALA A 12 8.21 2.34 3.89
CA ALA A 12 8.19 1.14 3.07
C ALA A 12 7.42 1.35 1.77
N GLU A 13 7.51 0.38 0.86
CA GLU A 13 6.70 0.34 -0.36
C GLU A 13 5.21 0.34 0.02
N ASP A 14 4.42 1.17 -0.65
CA ASP A 14 2.98 1.36 -0.43
C ASP A 14 2.56 1.87 0.97
N GLU A 15 3.49 2.37 1.78
CA GLU A 15 3.20 2.88 3.10
C GLU A 15 3.53 4.38 3.24
N ILE A 16 2.54 5.18 3.67
CA ILE A 16 2.72 6.57 4.05
C ILE A 16 2.65 6.69 5.58
N SER A 17 3.71 7.19 6.18
CA SER A 17 3.81 7.38 7.62
C SER A 17 2.82 8.42 8.14
N ASP A 18 2.34 8.22 9.37
CA ASP A 18 1.57 9.23 10.11
C ASP A 18 2.33 10.55 10.29
N ASP A 19 3.66 10.47 10.32
CA ASP A 19 4.53 11.64 10.48
C ASP A 19 4.80 12.38 9.15
N ALA A 20 4.20 11.93 8.03
CA ALA A 20 4.30 12.60 6.74
C ALA A 20 3.57 13.95 6.74
N SER A 21 2.42 14.05 7.46
CA SER A 21 1.77 15.33 7.74
C SER A 21 1.03 15.32 9.08
N PRO A 22 0.92 16.48 9.75
CA PRO A 22 0.10 16.61 10.96
C PRO A 22 -1.38 16.29 10.72
N GLU A 23 -1.88 16.60 9.53
CA GLU A 23 -3.27 16.35 9.13
C GLU A 23 -3.53 14.86 8.94
N LEU A 24 -2.66 14.11 8.25
CA LEU A 24 -2.77 12.66 8.11
C LEU A 24 -2.82 11.99 9.48
N LYS A 25 -1.91 12.38 10.37
CA LYS A 25 -1.89 11.87 11.75
C LYS A 25 -3.18 12.15 12.52
N ARG A 26 -3.75 13.35 12.33
CA ARG A 26 -5.03 13.75 12.94
C ARG A 26 -6.18 12.89 12.42
N ILE A 27 -6.24 12.70 11.09
CA ILE A 27 -7.28 11.89 10.43
C ILE A 27 -7.22 10.45 10.93
N ARG A 28 -6.05 9.80 10.89
CA ARG A 28 -5.87 8.41 11.32
C ARG A 28 -6.17 8.20 12.80
N ARG A 29 -5.82 9.16 13.65
CA ARG A 29 -6.21 9.13 15.07
C ARG A 29 -7.73 9.19 15.24
N ALA A 30 -8.42 10.07 14.47
CA ALA A 30 -9.88 10.15 14.51
C ALA A 30 -10.52 8.84 14.01
N MET A 31 -9.99 8.23 12.95
CA MET A 31 -10.44 6.93 12.45
C MET A 31 -10.32 5.85 13.51
N GLY A 32 -9.16 5.77 14.21
CA GLY A 32 -8.95 4.84 15.32
C GLY A 32 -10.00 5.00 16.42
N GLN A 33 -10.26 6.24 16.84
CA GLN A 33 -11.26 6.52 17.87
C GLN A 33 -12.70 6.12 17.46
N ILE A 34 -13.07 6.33 16.20
CA ILE A 34 -14.38 5.91 15.70
C ILE A 34 -14.44 4.39 15.60
N ASN A 35 -13.38 3.77 15.11
CA ASN A 35 -13.25 2.31 15.01
C ASN A 35 -13.46 1.63 16.38
N ASP A 36 -12.79 2.15 17.40
CA ASP A 36 -12.94 1.66 18.79
C ASP A 36 -14.39 1.78 19.28
N LYS A 37 -15.06 2.90 18.97
CA LYS A 37 -16.48 3.10 19.32
C LYS A 37 -17.41 2.13 18.60
N VAL A 38 -17.18 1.89 17.29
CA VAL A 38 -17.95 0.90 16.51
C VAL A 38 -17.79 -0.48 17.14
N HIS A 39 -16.55 -0.89 17.39
CA HIS A 39 -16.26 -2.19 17.99
C HIS A 39 -16.87 -2.34 19.38
N ALA A 40 -16.79 -1.33 20.25
CA ALA A 40 -17.39 -1.36 21.58
C ALA A 40 -18.92 -1.49 21.48
N THR A 41 -19.56 -0.70 20.60
CA THR A 41 -21.01 -0.72 20.40
C THR A 41 -21.47 -2.08 19.89
N LEU A 42 -20.85 -2.59 18.82
CA LEU A 42 -21.23 -3.87 18.23
C LEU A 42 -20.93 -5.04 19.16
N SER A 43 -19.79 -5.03 19.87
CA SER A 43 -19.46 -6.07 20.85
C SER A 43 -20.50 -6.16 21.98
N SER A 44 -21.00 -5.02 22.46
CA SER A 44 -22.08 -4.99 23.45
C SER A 44 -23.37 -5.60 22.90
N MET A 45 -23.70 -5.32 21.64
CA MET A 45 -24.90 -5.87 20.97
C MET A 45 -24.78 -7.37 20.71
N VAL A 46 -23.62 -7.80 20.17
CA VAL A 46 -23.34 -9.20 19.79
C VAL A 46 -23.29 -10.12 21.02
N ASN A 47 -22.73 -9.67 22.12
CA ASN A 47 -22.63 -10.45 23.35
C ASN A 47 -23.83 -10.28 24.29
N GLY A 48 -24.72 -9.31 23.98
CA GLY A 48 -25.87 -8.95 24.81
C GLY A 48 -27.20 -9.33 24.17
N SER A 49 -28.06 -8.33 23.98
CA SER A 49 -29.46 -8.49 23.60
C SER A 49 -29.72 -9.13 22.23
N LEU A 50 -28.77 -9.02 21.30
CA LEU A 50 -28.95 -9.53 19.95
C LEU A 50 -28.41 -10.94 19.72
N ARG A 51 -27.68 -11.51 20.72
CA ARG A 51 -26.97 -12.80 20.57
C ARG A 51 -27.84 -13.92 20.00
N THR A 52 -29.09 -14.02 20.42
CA THR A 52 -30.01 -15.08 19.98
C THR A 52 -30.46 -14.96 18.54
N TYR A 53 -30.42 -13.74 17.98
CA TYR A 53 -30.81 -13.44 16.60
C TYR A 53 -29.65 -13.59 15.61
N LEU A 54 -28.42 -13.70 16.11
CA LEU A 54 -27.25 -13.80 15.26
C LEU A 54 -27.00 -15.24 14.78
N GLN A 55 -26.48 -15.36 13.57
CA GLN A 55 -25.96 -16.63 13.06
C GLN A 55 -24.69 -17.00 13.83
N ASP A 56 -23.77 -16.04 13.95
CA ASP A 56 -22.53 -16.12 14.72
C ASP A 56 -22.33 -14.82 15.51
N PRO A 57 -21.79 -14.87 16.74
CA PRO A 57 -21.55 -13.69 17.56
C PRO A 57 -20.27 -12.98 17.17
N ILE A 58 -20.16 -12.57 15.92
CA ILE A 58 -18.98 -11.90 15.34
C ILE A 58 -19.34 -10.54 14.73
N ILE A 59 -18.35 -9.68 14.63
CA ILE A 59 -18.42 -8.43 13.86
C ILE A 59 -17.75 -8.71 12.51
N THR A 60 -18.40 -8.30 11.42
CA THR A 60 -17.89 -8.48 10.05
C THR A 60 -17.88 -7.16 9.31
N MET A 61 -17.14 -7.10 8.21
CA MET A 61 -17.19 -5.98 7.28
C MET A 61 -17.87 -6.40 5.97
N ARG A 62 -18.71 -5.54 5.43
CA ARG A 62 -19.31 -5.66 4.11
C ARG A 62 -19.32 -4.29 3.43
N GLY A 63 -18.62 -4.17 2.30
CA GLY A 63 -18.54 -2.92 1.55
C GLY A 63 -18.13 -1.73 2.42
N ASP A 64 -17.02 -1.81 3.14
CA ASP A 64 -16.47 -0.78 4.05
C ASP A 64 -17.40 -0.42 5.23
N ARG A 65 -18.34 -1.31 5.58
CA ARG A 65 -19.27 -1.14 6.68
C ARG A 65 -19.14 -2.24 7.72
N TYR A 66 -19.11 -1.89 8.98
CA TYR A 66 -19.23 -2.84 10.06
C TYR A 66 -20.65 -3.35 10.19
N CYS A 67 -20.81 -4.65 10.10
CA CYS A 67 -22.08 -5.36 10.09
C CYS A 67 -22.05 -6.53 11.08
N ILE A 68 -23.23 -7.04 11.43
CA ILE A 68 -23.41 -8.28 12.19
C ILE A 68 -24.22 -9.30 11.39
N PRO A 69 -23.89 -10.60 11.46
CA PRO A 69 -24.60 -11.65 10.74
C PRO A 69 -25.88 -12.07 11.49
N VAL A 70 -27.03 -11.68 10.98
CA VAL A 70 -28.35 -11.94 11.56
C VAL A 70 -29.02 -13.08 10.78
N LYS A 71 -29.65 -14.04 11.47
CA LYS A 71 -30.48 -15.06 10.84
C LYS A 71 -31.67 -14.39 10.13
N ALA A 72 -31.94 -14.76 8.91
CA ALA A 72 -32.97 -14.10 8.06
C ALA A 72 -34.36 -14.04 8.72
N GLU A 73 -34.71 -15.06 9.50
CA GLU A 73 -35.98 -15.14 10.25
C GLU A 73 -36.11 -14.05 11.33
N TYR A 74 -35.00 -13.52 11.84
CA TYR A 74 -34.99 -12.45 12.84
C TYR A 74 -34.72 -11.05 12.26
N ARG A 75 -34.83 -10.87 10.94
CA ARG A 75 -34.63 -9.58 10.27
C ARG A 75 -35.39 -8.43 10.96
N GLY A 76 -36.63 -8.66 11.39
CA GLY A 76 -37.49 -7.66 12.02
C GLY A 76 -37.08 -7.27 13.44
N GLN A 77 -36.23 -8.07 14.12
CA GLN A 77 -35.77 -7.84 15.47
C GLN A 77 -34.48 -7.00 15.55
N VAL A 78 -33.80 -6.80 14.41
CA VAL A 78 -32.56 -6.03 14.35
C VAL A 78 -32.74 -4.85 13.42
N PRO A 79 -33.06 -3.65 13.96
CA PRO A 79 -33.19 -2.44 13.16
C PRO A 79 -31.87 -2.05 12.53
N GLY A 80 -31.80 -1.93 11.21
CA GLY A 80 -30.57 -1.61 10.49
C GLY A 80 -30.72 -1.76 8.99
N MET A 81 -29.61 -1.50 8.27
CA MET A 81 -29.53 -1.63 6.82
C MET A 81 -28.87 -2.97 6.45
N ILE A 82 -29.46 -3.67 5.49
CA ILE A 82 -28.88 -4.90 4.93
C ILE A 82 -27.86 -4.47 3.87
N HIS A 83 -26.63 -4.92 4.02
CA HIS A 83 -25.55 -4.68 3.05
C HIS A 83 -25.24 -5.91 2.20
N ASP A 84 -25.50 -7.11 2.73
CA ASP A 84 -25.19 -8.35 2.03
C ASP A 84 -26.04 -9.49 2.60
N GLN A 85 -26.06 -10.63 1.89
CA GLN A 85 -26.66 -11.87 2.37
C GLN A 85 -25.81 -13.08 1.98
N SER A 86 -25.92 -14.15 2.75
CA SER A 86 -25.26 -15.42 2.42
C SER A 86 -25.82 -16.02 1.12
N SER A 87 -25.04 -16.87 0.44
CA SER A 87 -25.46 -17.53 -0.81
C SER A 87 -26.76 -18.33 -0.68
N THR A 88 -27.06 -18.84 0.52
CA THR A 88 -28.31 -19.55 0.84
C THR A 88 -29.45 -18.63 1.24
N GLY A 89 -29.19 -17.33 1.43
CA GLY A 89 -30.18 -16.38 1.93
C GLY A 89 -30.54 -16.51 3.43
N SER A 90 -29.94 -17.48 4.13
CA SER A 90 -30.24 -17.74 5.54
C SER A 90 -29.64 -16.76 6.53
N THR A 91 -28.62 -15.98 6.10
CA THR A 91 -27.94 -14.98 6.93
C THR A 91 -27.94 -13.63 6.22
N LEU A 92 -28.33 -12.59 6.93
CA LEU A 92 -28.29 -11.21 6.47
C LEU A 92 -27.18 -10.46 7.21
N PHE A 93 -26.34 -9.75 6.48
CA PHE A 93 -25.33 -8.88 7.07
C PHE A 93 -25.92 -7.49 7.26
N ILE A 94 -26.28 -7.19 8.51
CA ILE A 94 -26.99 -5.98 8.87
C ILE A 94 -26.01 -5.00 9.54
N GLU A 95 -26.04 -3.75 9.08
CA GLU A 95 -25.48 -2.60 9.76
C GLU A 95 -26.53 -2.08 10.75
N PRO A 96 -26.36 -2.27 12.08
CA PRO A 96 -27.34 -1.78 13.04
C PRO A 96 -27.44 -0.25 13.04
N MET A 97 -28.64 0.28 13.24
CA MET A 97 -28.89 1.73 13.27
C MET A 97 -27.97 2.46 14.28
N ALA A 98 -27.58 1.79 15.36
CA ALA A 98 -26.69 2.34 16.38
C ALA A 98 -25.28 2.71 15.85
N VAL A 99 -24.83 2.09 14.77
CA VAL A 99 -23.49 2.34 14.21
C VAL A 99 -23.50 3.00 12.84
N VAL A 100 -24.65 3.23 12.22
CA VAL A 100 -24.76 3.84 10.88
C VAL A 100 -24.03 5.18 10.82
N LYS A 101 -24.21 6.04 11.83
CA LYS A 101 -23.51 7.33 11.87
C LYS A 101 -22.00 7.14 11.98
N LEU A 102 -21.54 6.26 12.85
CA LEU A 102 -20.10 5.99 13.02
C LEU A 102 -19.46 5.42 11.74
N ASN A 103 -20.15 4.51 11.06
CA ASN A 103 -19.69 4.00 9.77
C ASN A 103 -19.67 5.10 8.68
N ASN A 104 -20.62 6.03 8.70
CA ASN A 104 -20.61 7.18 7.78
C ASN A 104 -19.43 8.10 8.07
N ASP A 105 -19.21 8.43 9.34
CA ASP A 105 -18.09 9.28 9.77
C ASP A 105 -16.76 8.62 9.42
N LEU A 106 -16.64 7.29 9.59
CA LEU A 106 -15.46 6.53 9.21
C LEU A 106 -15.21 6.58 7.69
N LYS A 107 -16.26 6.40 6.89
CA LYS A 107 -16.16 6.48 5.43
C LYS A 107 -15.72 7.88 4.95
N GLU A 108 -16.22 8.93 5.59
CA GLU A 108 -15.80 10.31 5.30
C GLU A 108 -14.32 10.51 5.63
N LEU A 109 -13.84 9.97 6.75
CA LEU A 109 -12.43 10.04 7.13
C LEU A 109 -11.52 9.25 6.18
N TYR A 110 -11.94 8.10 5.67
CA TYR A 110 -11.21 7.37 4.62
C TYR A 110 -11.05 8.22 3.36
N GLY A 111 -12.10 8.94 2.93
CA GLY A 111 -12.00 9.89 1.82
C GLY A 111 -10.97 10.98 2.07
N LYS A 112 -11.01 11.61 3.26
CA LYS A 112 -10.04 12.64 3.66
C LYS A 112 -8.61 12.10 3.77
N GLU A 113 -8.43 10.88 4.23
CA GLU A 113 -7.12 10.21 4.26
C GLU A 113 -6.54 10.09 2.85
N GLN A 114 -7.35 9.60 1.90
CA GLN A 114 -6.91 9.46 0.51
C GLN A 114 -6.57 10.81 -0.14
N GLU A 115 -7.36 11.83 0.11
CA GLU A 115 -7.10 13.19 -0.37
C GLU A 115 -5.76 13.72 0.20
N GLU A 116 -5.53 13.57 1.50
CA GLU A 116 -4.29 14.03 2.15
C GLU A 116 -3.06 13.25 1.66
N ILE A 117 -3.20 11.94 1.45
CA ILE A 117 -2.13 11.12 0.85
C ILE A 117 -1.77 11.65 -0.54
N GLN A 118 -2.74 12.01 -1.38
CA GLN A 118 -2.47 12.60 -2.69
C GLN A 118 -1.73 13.95 -2.58
N VAL A 119 -2.08 14.78 -1.62
CA VAL A 119 -1.38 16.06 -1.35
C VAL A 119 0.08 15.80 -0.96
N ILE A 120 0.33 14.83 -0.07
CA ILE A 120 1.68 14.46 0.35
C ILE A 120 2.50 13.95 -0.83
N LEU A 121 1.94 13.04 -1.63
CA LEU A 121 2.62 12.46 -2.79
C LEU A 121 2.91 13.51 -3.87
N ALA A 122 1.96 14.42 -4.13
CA ALA A 122 2.16 15.52 -5.07
C ALA A 122 3.31 16.42 -4.64
N ARG A 123 3.39 16.77 -3.36
CA ARG A 123 4.49 17.55 -2.80
C ARG A 123 5.84 16.84 -2.93
N LEU A 124 5.91 15.57 -2.55
CA LEU A 124 7.15 14.77 -2.67
C LEU A 124 7.59 14.62 -4.13
N SER A 125 6.64 14.47 -5.05
CA SER A 125 6.92 14.41 -6.49
C SER A 125 7.44 15.75 -7.03
N ALA A 126 6.87 16.87 -6.59
CA ALA A 126 7.34 18.19 -6.96
C ALA A 126 8.78 18.44 -6.44
N ASP A 127 9.05 18.09 -5.19
CA ASP A 127 10.40 18.18 -4.60
C ASP A 127 11.41 17.32 -5.36
N ALA A 128 11.01 16.13 -5.82
CA ALA A 128 11.87 15.25 -6.62
C ALA A 128 12.10 15.79 -8.04
N ALA A 129 11.10 16.43 -8.63
CA ALA A 129 11.18 16.99 -9.99
C ALA A 129 12.22 18.10 -10.11
N GLU A 130 12.55 18.81 -9.02
CA GLU A 130 13.63 19.80 -9.01
C GLU A 130 15.01 19.21 -9.32
N TYR A 131 15.20 17.90 -9.07
CA TYR A 131 16.48 17.20 -9.24
C TYR A 131 16.48 16.22 -10.42
N VAL A 132 15.52 16.34 -11.33
CA VAL A 132 15.35 15.35 -12.42
C VAL A 132 16.54 15.29 -13.36
N SER A 133 17.22 16.42 -13.61
CA SER A 133 18.42 16.47 -14.47
C SER A 133 19.59 15.74 -13.86
N GLU A 134 19.81 15.95 -12.57
CA GLU A 134 20.88 15.30 -11.80
C GLU A 134 20.60 13.79 -11.71
N ILE A 135 19.39 13.39 -11.38
CA ILE A 135 18.97 11.98 -11.32
C ILE A 135 19.19 11.28 -12.66
N ARG A 136 18.86 11.93 -13.77
CA ARG A 136 19.08 11.38 -15.13
C ARG A 136 20.57 11.20 -15.43
N THR A 137 21.38 12.19 -15.06
CA THR A 137 22.82 12.15 -15.25
C THR A 137 23.44 11.02 -14.43
N ASP A 138 23.06 10.91 -13.16
CA ASP A 138 23.53 9.85 -12.26
C ASP A 138 23.12 8.47 -12.77
N TYR A 139 21.89 8.31 -13.22
CA TYR A 139 21.41 7.05 -13.80
C TYR A 139 22.22 6.64 -15.04
N ALA A 140 22.46 7.58 -15.97
CA ALA A 140 23.25 7.32 -17.17
C ALA A 140 24.70 6.94 -16.81
N THR A 141 25.31 7.67 -15.88
CA THR A 141 26.68 7.41 -15.40
C THR A 141 26.78 6.05 -14.72
N LEU A 142 25.84 5.71 -13.86
CA LEU A 142 25.80 4.40 -13.18
C LEU A 142 25.63 3.26 -14.18
N THR A 143 24.78 3.43 -15.19
CA THR A 143 24.59 2.43 -16.26
C THR A 143 25.88 2.21 -17.05
N GLU A 144 26.60 3.28 -17.38
CA GLU A 144 27.90 3.17 -18.07
C GLU A 144 28.95 2.49 -17.20
N LEU A 145 29.04 2.85 -15.92
CA LEU A 145 29.95 2.24 -14.96
C LEU A 145 29.67 0.74 -14.78
N ASP A 146 28.40 0.36 -14.61
CA ASP A 146 28.00 -1.04 -14.50
C ASP A 146 28.45 -1.85 -15.72
N PHE A 147 28.26 -1.31 -16.92
CA PHE A 147 28.73 -1.94 -18.16
C PHE A 147 30.25 -2.05 -18.24
N ILE A 148 30.98 -1.02 -17.80
CA ILE A 148 32.44 -1.06 -17.74
C ILE A 148 32.95 -2.14 -16.78
N PHE A 149 32.34 -2.20 -15.57
CA PHE A 149 32.73 -3.19 -14.56
C PHE A 149 32.34 -4.62 -14.99
N ALA A 150 31.19 -4.82 -15.59
CA ALA A 150 30.80 -6.13 -16.13
C ALA A 150 31.76 -6.62 -17.20
N ARG A 151 32.20 -5.75 -18.11
CA ARG A 151 33.24 -6.07 -19.11
C ARG A 151 34.61 -6.34 -18.50
N GLY A 152 34.96 -5.58 -17.46
CA GLY A 152 36.20 -5.81 -16.70
C GLY A 152 36.22 -7.16 -15.98
N ALA A 153 35.11 -7.50 -15.30
CA ALA A 153 34.92 -8.79 -14.64
C ALA A 153 35.02 -9.94 -15.65
N LEU A 154 34.31 -9.85 -16.77
CA LEU A 154 34.36 -10.86 -17.83
C LEU A 154 35.78 -11.00 -18.40
N ALA A 155 36.51 -9.91 -18.60
CA ALA A 155 37.87 -9.95 -19.07
C ALA A 155 38.84 -10.67 -18.10
N LEU A 156 38.64 -10.49 -16.80
CA LEU A 156 39.38 -11.20 -15.76
C LEU A 156 39.04 -12.70 -15.74
N ASP A 157 37.79 -13.05 -15.78
CA ASP A 157 37.31 -14.45 -15.81
C ASP A 157 37.87 -15.19 -17.04
N MET A 158 37.86 -14.54 -18.19
CA MET A 158 38.39 -15.09 -19.44
C MET A 158 39.93 -14.99 -19.54
N ASN A 159 40.60 -14.36 -18.59
CA ASN A 159 42.03 -14.02 -18.68
C ASN A 159 42.35 -13.35 -20.03
N ALA A 160 41.51 -12.40 -20.42
CA ALA A 160 41.55 -11.74 -21.72
C ALA A 160 42.54 -10.57 -21.75
N SER A 161 43.09 -10.30 -22.91
CA SER A 161 43.97 -9.15 -23.14
C SER A 161 43.29 -8.11 -24.05
N LYS A 162 43.64 -6.83 -23.86
CA LYS A 162 43.08 -5.73 -24.66
C LYS A 162 43.43 -5.91 -26.15
N PRO A 163 42.45 -5.96 -27.06
CA PRO A 163 42.71 -6.05 -28.49
C PRO A 163 43.32 -4.75 -29.01
N MET A 164 44.25 -4.86 -29.92
CA MET A 164 44.77 -3.73 -30.70
C MET A 164 44.05 -3.67 -32.06
N PHE A 165 43.35 -2.58 -32.31
CA PHE A 165 42.67 -2.38 -33.58
C PHE A 165 43.64 -1.79 -34.63
N ASN A 166 43.48 -2.20 -35.91
CA ASN A 166 44.23 -1.68 -37.04
C ASN A 166 43.28 -1.30 -38.20
N GLN A 167 43.75 -0.47 -39.09
CA GLN A 167 43.02 -0.09 -40.31
C GLN A 167 43.40 -0.92 -41.54
N GLU A 168 44.36 -1.87 -41.37
CA GLU A 168 44.89 -2.68 -42.46
C GLU A 168 44.03 -3.89 -42.81
N ARG A 169 42.84 -4.04 -42.18
CA ARG A 169 41.93 -5.22 -42.32
C ARG A 169 42.59 -6.55 -42.05
N ARG A 170 43.63 -6.57 -41.16
CA ARG A 170 44.33 -7.78 -40.75
C ARG A 170 43.86 -8.24 -39.39
N ILE A 171 43.54 -9.53 -39.29
CA ILE A 171 43.24 -10.19 -38.02
C ILE A 171 44.47 -11.03 -37.63
N ARG A 172 45.04 -10.78 -36.45
CA ARG A 172 46.17 -11.54 -35.91
C ARG A 172 45.80 -12.02 -34.51
N ILE A 173 45.56 -13.33 -34.36
CA ILE A 173 45.27 -13.97 -33.08
C ILE A 173 46.52 -14.67 -32.61
N ARG A 174 46.91 -14.41 -31.33
CA ARG A 174 47.98 -15.12 -30.64
C ARG A 174 47.36 -15.87 -29.48
N GLU A 175 47.66 -17.18 -29.34
CA GLU A 175 47.18 -18.02 -28.23
C GLU A 175 45.69 -17.95 -28.03
N GLY A 176 44.91 -18.02 -29.13
CA GLY A 176 43.48 -17.94 -29.09
C GLY A 176 42.87 -19.09 -28.28
N ARG A 177 41.98 -18.73 -27.35
CA ARG A 177 41.23 -19.68 -26.52
C ARG A 177 39.75 -19.48 -26.75
N HIS A 178 39.00 -20.55 -26.67
CA HIS A 178 37.53 -20.48 -26.64
C HIS A 178 37.06 -19.99 -25.25
N PRO A 179 36.16 -19.05 -25.14
CA PRO A 179 35.72 -18.50 -23.88
C PRO A 179 34.85 -19.43 -23.04
N LEU A 180 34.38 -20.57 -23.60
CA LEU A 180 33.55 -21.59 -22.95
C LEU A 180 34.36 -22.87 -22.71
#